data_df4097fcb87055d5f422af04b8443043
#
_entry.id   df4097fcb87055d5f422af04b8443043
#
_cell.length_a   1.000
_cell.length_b   1.000
_cell.length_c   1.000
_cell.angle_alpha   90.00
_cell.angle_beta   90.00
_cell.angle_gamma   90.00
#
_symmetry.space_group_name_H-M   'P 1'
#
loop_
_entity.id
_entity.type
_entity.pdbx_description
1 polymer ?
#
loop_
_entity_poly.entity_id
_entity_poly.type
_entity_poly.pdbx_seq_one_letter_code
_entity_poly.pdbx_strand_id
1 'polypeptide(L)'
;GKDLGKDDAKPTEVEWHSEAPEGKLDLLVTLDFRMSTTCLYSDIVLPTASWYEKNDLNTSDMHPFIHPLSTAVDPAWQSRSDWEIYKGFARKFSEVCVGHLGVEREIVLTPLMHDSPAELAQALDVKEWKRGECELIPGKTAPNIAVVERDYPNVFKRFTALGPLMNKVGNGGKGIAWNTQVEVRQLGELNGLVRD
;
A
#
# COMPACT_ATOMS: atom_id res chain seq x y z
N GLY A 1 9.78 24.67 1.73
CA GLY A 1 9.02 25.08 2.92
C GLY A 1 9.93 25.66 3.98
N LYS A 2 9.45 26.65 4.69
CA LYS A 2 10.18 27.15 5.86
C LYS A 2 10.22 26.06 6.93
N ASP A 3 11.30 25.99 7.66
CA ASP A 3 11.49 25.06 8.77
C ASP A 3 10.50 25.38 9.91
N LEU A 4 9.37 24.71 9.91
CA LEU A 4 8.33 24.86 10.95
C LEU A 4 8.72 24.21 12.29
N GLY A 5 9.90 23.58 12.35
CA GLY A 5 10.41 22.96 13.58
C GLY A 5 11.00 23.92 14.60
N LYS A 6 11.24 25.18 14.21
CA LYS A 6 11.75 26.20 15.13
C LYS A 6 10.62 26.85 15.92
N ASP A 7 10.84 27.11 17.20
CA ASP A 7 9.82 27.67 18.08
C ASP A 7 9.33 29.06 17.63
N ASP A 8 10.22 29.86 17.02
CA ASP A 8 9.89 31.17 16.45
C ASP A 8 9.10 31.09 15.13
N ALA A 9 9.01 29.92 14.51
CA ALA A 9 8.26 29.67 13.29
C ALA A 9 6.87 29.07 13.55
N LYS A 10 6.53 28.78 14.79
CA LYS A 10 5.19 28.27 15.15
C LYS A 10 4.16 29.39 15.02
N PRO A 11 3.05 29.17 14.30
CA PRO A 11 1.99 30.16 14.24
C PRO A 11 1.35 30.30 15.63
N THR A 12 1.13 31.53 16.08
CA THR A 12 0.44 31.85 17.34
C THR A 12 -1.07 31.71 17.21
N GLU A 13 -1.58 31.88 16.00
CA GLU A 13 -2.98 31.70 15.65
C GLU A 13 -3.10 30.98 14.31
N VAL A 14 -4.12 30.15 14.17
CA VAL A 14 -4.51 29.51 12.91
C VAL A 14 -5.93 29.94 12.58
N GLU A 15 -6.07 30.72 11.53
CA GLU A 15 -7.39 31.13 11.01
C GLU A 15 -7.68 30.36 9.71
N TRP A 16 -8.91 29.87 9.60
CA TRP A 16 -9.41 29.31 8.37
C TRP A 16 -9.95 30.44 7.48
N HIS A 17 -9.42 30.53 6.28
CA HIS A 17 -9.94 31.48 5.32
C HIS A 17 -11.30 30.99 4.83
N SER A 18 -12.34 31.79 5.05
CA SER A 18 -13.70 31.52 4.54
C SER A 18 -13.77 31.49 3.01
N GLU A 19 -12.81 32.12 2.36
CA GLU A 19 -12.67 32.22 0.90
C GLU A 19 -11.38 31.58 0.41
N ALA A 20 -11.01 30.43 1.00
CA ALA A 20 -9.86 29.68 0.50
C ALA A 20 -10.10 29.26 -0.97
N PRO A 21 -9.10 29.41 -1.85
CA PRO A 21 -9.25 28.95 -3.22
C PRO A 21 -9.56 27.46 -3.23
N GLU A 22 -10.49 27.03 -4.08
CA GLU A 22 -10.81 25.63 -4.27
C GLU A 22 -9.53 24.82 -4.53
N GLY A 23 -9.24 23.90 -3.64
CA GLY A 23 -8.11 22.98 -3.80
C GLY A 23 -8.45 21.87 -4.78
N LYS A 24 -7.42 21.12 -5.20
CA LYS A 24 -7.60 19.91 -6.01
C LYS A 24 -7.91 18.68 -5.17
N LEU A 25 -7.89 18.82 -3.86
CA LEU A 25 -8.13 17.75 -2.90
C LEU A 25 -9.47 18.00 -2.20
N ASP A 26 -10.47 17.19 -2.52
CA ASP A 26 -11.83 17.34 -2.00
C ASP A 26 -12.03 16.64 -0.65
N LEU A 27 -11.25 15.59 -0.37
CA LEU A 27 -11.40 14.78 0.82
C LEU A 27 -10.05 14.27 1.31
N LEU A 28 -9.72 14.57 2.55
CA LEU A 28 -8.56 14.03 3.24
C LEU A 28 -9.01 13.13 4.40
N VAL A 29 -8.70 11.86 4.30
CA VAL A 29 -8.97 10.87 5.34
C VAL A 29 -7.65 10.43 5.95
N THR A 30 -7.49 10.59 7.25
CA THR A 30 -6.27 10.17 7.95
C THR A 30 -6.57 9.02 8.90
N LEU A 31 -5.75 7.99 8.83
CA LEU A 31 -5.72 6.88 9.76
C LEU A 31 -4.51 7.07 10.68
N ASP A 32 -4.73 7.24 11.97
CA ASP A 32 -3.63 7.42 12.92
C ASP A 32 -4.04 6.93 14.32
N PHE A 33 -3.09 6.46 15.10
CA PHE A 33 -3.31 6.04 16.48
C PHE A 33 -3.14 7.21 17.46
N ARG A 34 -2.76 8.38 16.98
CA ARG A 34 -2.65 9.62 17.76
C ARG A 34 -3.11 10.81 16.94
N MET A 35 -3.48 11.88 17.60
CA MET A 35 -3.87 13.13 16.96
C MET A 35 -2.64 13.88 16.46
N SER A 36 -2.20 13.56 15.25
CA SER A 36 -1.10 14.23 14.57
C SER A 36 -1.55 15.54 13.92
N THR A 37 -0.59 16.33 13.47
CA THR A 37 -0.89 17.57 12.72
C THR A 37 -1.69 17.26 11.45
N THR A 38 -1.42 16.16 10.77
CA THR A 38 -2.19 15.73 9.61
C THR A 38 -3.65 15.49 9.97
N CYS A 39 -3.92 14.85 11.12
CA CYS A 39 -5.28 14.62 11.60
C CYS A 39 -6.04 15.94 11.82
N LEU A 40 -5.37 16.99 12.33
CA LEU A 40 -5.98 18.29 12.56
C LEU A 40 -6.47 18.98 11.27
N TYR A 41 -5.87 18.65 10.14
CA TYR A 41 -6.22 19.19 8.83
C TYR A 41 -7.03 18.22 7.96
N SER A 42 -7.46 17.10 8.52
CA SER A 42 -8.23 16.10 7.80
C SER A 42 -9.72 16.32 7.95
N ASP A 43 -10.46 16.00 6.90
CA ASP A 43 -11.93 16.03 6.93
C ASP A 43 -12.49 14.88 7.76
N ILE A 44 -11.82 13.73 7.71
CA ILE A 44 -12.18 12.52 8.47
C ILE A 44 -10.93 11.94 9.13
N VAL A 45 -11.02 11.68 10.43
CA VAL A 45 -9.98 10.97 11.19
C VAL A 45 -10.54 9.63 11.65
N LEU A 46 -9.85 8.55 11.28
CA LEU A 46 -10.18 7.20 11.68
C LEU A 46 -9.14 6.72 12.71
N PRO A 47 -9.52 6.52 13.98
CA PRO A 47 -8.58 6.07 15.00
C PRO A 47 -8.14 4.64 14.73
N THR A 48 -6.84 4.42 14.65
CA THR A 48 -6.25 3.10 14.48
C THR A 48 -5.78 2.52 15.81
N ALA A 49 -5.87 1.20 15.92
CA ALA A 49 -5.30 0.47 17.04
C ALA A 49 -3.77 0.59 17.05
N SER A 50 -3.20 0.76 18.24
CA SER A 50 -1.75 0.72 18.45
C SER A 50 -1.22 -0.71 18.27
N TRP A 51 0.10 -0.87 18.28
CA TRP A 51 0.72 -2.18 18.12
C TRP A 51 0.41 -3.16 19.26
N TYR A 52 0.06 -2.70 20.44
CA TYR A 52 -0.38 -3.54 21.55
C TYR A 52 -1.85 -3.96 21.45
N GLU A 53 -2.61 -3.30 20.61
CA GLU A 53 -4.07 -3.45 20.48
C GLU A 53 -4.48 -4.22 19.21
N LYS A 54 -3.53 -4.75 18.43
CA LYS A 54 -3.82 -5.47 17.19
C LYS A 54 -2.88 -6.65 16.97
N ASN A 55 -3.38 -7.66 16.26
CA ASN A 55 -2.53 -8.67 15.65
C ASN A 55 -2.02 -8.14 14.31
N ASP A 56 -0.73 -8.26 14.07
CA ASP A 56 -0.09 -7.78 12.86
C ASP A 56 1.19 -8.54 12.55
N LEU A 57 1.79 -8.27 11.41
CA LEU A 57 3.10 -8.76 11.02
C LEU A 57 4.04 -7.57 10.85
N ASN A 58 5.19 -7.64 11.49
CA ASN A 58 6.23 -6.64 11.34
C ASN A 58 7.35 -7.20 10.47
N THR A 59 7.73 -6.44 9.46
CA THR A 59 8.87 -6.71 8.58
C THR A 59 9.80 -5.52 8.58
N SER A 60 11.10 -5.76 8.39
CA SER A 60 12.11 -4.73 8.26
C SER A 60 12.91 -4.95 7.00
N ASP A 61 13.34 -3.88 6.35
CA ASP A 61 14.27 -3.95 5.22
C ASP A 61 15.70 -4.38 5.64
N MET A 62 15.96 -4.43 6.94
CA MET A 62 17.29 -4.72 7.49
C MET A 62 17.55 -6.21 7.72
N HIS A 63 16.52 -7.05 7.70
CA HIS A 63 16.63 -8.49 7.91
C HIS A 63 15.46 -9.24 7.26
N PRO A 64 15.62 -10.54 6.95
CA PRO A 64 14.58 -11.34 6.29
C PRO A 64 13.49 -11.89 7.22
N PHE A 65 13.52 -11.54 8.50
CA PHE A 65 12.59 -12.10 9.48
C PHE A 65 11.24 -11.39 9.46
N ILE A 66 10.18 -12.16 9.65
CA ILE A 66 8.83 -11.69 9.85
C ILE A 66 8.49 -11.91 11.33
N HIS A 67 8.13 -10.85 12.02
CA HIS A 67 7.77 -10.90 13.42
C HIS A 67 6.26 -10.80 13.59
N PRO A 68 5.59 -11.81 14.13
CA PRO A 68 4.20 -11.69 14.51
C PRO A 68 4.07 -10.75 15.73
N LEU A 69 3.14 -9.84 15.66
CA LEU A 69 2.70 -9.02 16.77
C LEU A 69 1.39 -9.59 17.29
N SER A 70 1.34 -9.92 18.55
CA SER A 70 0.13 -10.43 19.21
C SER A 70 -0.52 -9.33 20.04
N THR A 71 -1.83 -9.26 19.98
CA THR A 71 -2.64 -8.34 20.78
C THR A 71 -2.40 -8.59 22.28
N ALA A 72 -2.06 -7.54 23.01
CA ALA A 72 -1.90 -7.57 24.46
C ALA A 72 -3.13 -7.02 25.19
N VAL A 73 -3.83 -6.07 24.60
CA VAL A 73 -5.04 -5.42 25.11
C VAL A 73 -6.03 -5.16 23.99
N ASP A 74 -7.29 -5.07 24.33
CA ASP A 74 -8.32 -4.71 23.35
C ASP A 74 -8.15 -3.27 22.85
N PRO A 75 -8.50 -2.96 21.58
CA PRO A 75 -8.48 -1.61 21.05
C PRO A 75 -9.36 -0.66 21.87
N ALA A 76 -8.82 0.54 22.14
CA ALA A 76 -9.55 1.55 22.90
C ALA A 76 -10.70 2.14 22.07
N TRP A 77 -11.87 2.30 22.67
CA TRP A 77 -13.06 2.94 22.09
C TRP A 77 -13.46 2.41 20.71
N GLN A 78 -13.39 3.28 19.71
CA GLN A 78 -13.76 2.98 18.32
C GLN A 78 -12.55 2.65 17.45
N SER A 79 -11.34 2.58 18.03
CA SER A 79 -10.15 2.27 17.25
C SER A 79 -10.22 0.84 16.70
N ARG A 80 -9.69 0.67 15.50
CA ARG A 80 -9.65 -0.60 14.79
C ARG A 80 -8.28 -0.81 14.19
N SER A 81 -7.93 -2.07 13.95
CA SER A 81 -6.71 -2.35 13.19
C SER A 81 -6.81 -1.78 11.76
N ASP A 82 -5.67 -1.45 11.19
CA ASP A 82 -5.61 -0.99 9.79
C ASP A 82 -6.29 -1.99 8.85
N TRP A 83 -6.09 -3.28 9.11
CA TRP A 83 -6.76 -4.34 8.36
C TRP A 83 -8.28 -4.23 8.40
N GLU A 84 -8.87 -4.03 9.57
CA GLU A 84 -10.32 -3.89 9.72
C GLU A 84 -10.86 -2.63 9.05
N ILE A 85 -10.10 -1.53 9.12
CA ILE A 85 -10.45 -0.28 8.45
C ILE A 85 -10.47 -0.49 6.94
N TYR A 86 -9.40 -0.99 6.35
CA TYR A 86 -9.33 -1.23 4.90
C TYR A 86 -10.32 -2.30 4.42
N LYS A 87 -10.54 -3.33 5.22
CA LYS A 87 -11.59 -4.33 4.96
C LYS A 87 -12.98 -3.70 4.95
N GLY A 88 -13.23 -2.77 5.87
CA GLY A 88 -14.47 -1.98 5.91
C GLY A 88 -14.65 -1.12 4.66
N PHE A 89 -13.59 -0.42 4.23
CA PHE A 89 -13.60 0.35 2.98
C PHE A 89 -13.87 -0.54 1.76
N ALA A 90 -13.15 -1.65 1.64
CA ALA A 90 -13.33 -2.57 0.52
C ALA A 90 -14.77 -3.10 0.44
N ARG A 91 -15.36 -3.43 1.60
CA ARG A 91 -16.76 -3.87 1.68
C ARG A 91 -17.71 -2.77 1.22
N LYS A 92 -17.59 -1.59 1.82
CA LYS A 92 -18.48 -0.47 1.51
C LYS A 92 -18.34 0.00 0.07
N PHE A 93 -17.12 0.02 -0.44
CA PHE A 93 -16.86 0.34 -1.84
C PHE A 93 -17.54 -0.65 -2.78
N SER A 94 -17.40 -1.97 -2.53
CA SER A 94 -18.04 -2.99 -3.35
C SER A 94 -19.58 -2.89 -3.33
N GLU A 95 -20.16 -2.46 -2.21
CA GLU A 95 -21.61 -2.23 -2.11
C GLU A 95 -22.05 -1.00 -2.92
N VAL A 96 -21.34 0.11 -2.76
CA VAL A 96 -21.75 1.40 -3.35
C VAL A 96 -21.48 1.45 -4.84
N CYS A 97 -20.45 0.76 -5.33
CA CYS A 97 -20.11 0.81 -6.76
C CYS A 97 -21.10 0.04 -7.66
N VAL A 98 -21.95 -0.81 -7.09
CA VAL A 98 -22.97 -1.55 -7.87
C VAL A 98 -23.90 -0.57 -8.58
N GLY A 99 -24.01 -0.70 -9.88
CA GLY A 99 -24.82 0.20 -10.72
C GLY A 99 -24.12 1.50 -11.16
N HIS A 100 -22.94 1.81 -10.60
CA HIS A 100 -22.12 2.97 -10.97
C HIS A 100 -20.82 2.57 -11.66
N LEU A 101 -20.18 1.54 -11.15
CA LEU A 101 -18.94 0.98 -11.68
C LEU A 101 -19.12 -0.52 -11.93
N GLY A 102 -18.51 -1.00 -12.99
CA GLY A 102 -18.57 -2.42 -13.36
C GLY A 102 -17.18 -3.05 -13.42
N VAL A 103 -17.00 -3.91 -14.41
CA VAL A 103 -15.71 -4.47 -14.75
C VAL A 103 -15.12 -3.62 -15.87
N GLU A 104 -13.99 -3.00 -15.59
CA GLU A 104 -13.28 -2.15 -16.55
C GLU A 104 -11.96 -2.80 -16.95
N ARG A 105 -11.58 -2.65 -18.21
CA ARG A 105 -10.29 -3.10 -18.71
C ARG A 105 -9.40 -1.91 -18.99
N GLU A 106 -8.21 -1.94 -18.45
CA GLU A 106 -7.21 -0.92 -18.63
C GLU A 106 -5.92 -1.50 -19.19
N ILE A 107 -5.23 -0.69 -19.96
CA ILE A 107 -3.89 -0.97 -20.43
C ILE A 107 -2.91 -0.38 -19.43
N VAL A 108 -2.09 -1.24 -18.85
CA VAL A 108 -1.03 -0.85 -17.94
C VAL A 108 0.31 -1.04 -18.62
N LEU A 109 1.14 -0.01 -18.58
CA LEU A 109 2.52 -0.06 -19.02
C LEU A 109 3.39 -0.39 -17.80
N THR A 110 4.10 -1.52 -17.85
CA THR A 110 5.07 -1.85 -16.81
C THR A 110 6.36 -1.06 -17.03
N PRO A 111 7.05 -0.64 -15.95
CA PRO A 111 8.36 -0.02 -16.07
C PRO A 111 9.33 -0.94 -16.81
N LEU A 112 10.31 -0.32 -17.46
CA LEU A 112 11.44 -1.06 -18.01
C LEU A 112 12.21 -1.75 -16.86
N MET A 113 12.64 -2.98 -17.12
CA MET A 113 13.55 -3.66 -16.21
C MET A 113 14.95 -3.06 -16.38
N HIS A 114 15.56 -2.70 -15.27
CA HIS A 114 16.95 -2.24 -15.21
C HIS A 114 17.75 -3.22 -14.36
N ASP A 115 18.95 -3.55 -14.81
CA ASP A 115 19.82 -4.48 -14.10
C ASP A 115 20.52 -3.83 -12.91
N SER A 116 20.59 -2.48 -12.90
CA SER A 116 21.24 -1.73 -11.82
C SER A 116 20.64 -0.34 -11.61
N PRO A 117 20.79 0.22 -10.40
CA PRO A 117 20.44 1.63 -10.16
C PRO A 117 21.22 2.62 -11.02
N ALA A 118 22.42 2.25 -11.48
CA ALA A 118 23.24 3.07 -12.35
C ALA A 118 22.59 3.28 -13.72
N GLU A 119 21.89 2.27 -14.26
CA GLU A 119 21.12 2.40 -15.50
C GLU A 119 19.96 3.37 -15.37
N LEU A 120 19.29 3.38 -14.23
CA LEU A 120 18.23 4.35 -13.93
C LEU A 120 18.76 5.78 -13.79
N ALA A 121 19.99 5.94 -13.31
CA ALA A 121 20.62 7.25 -13.09
C ALA A 121 21.21 7.84 -14.38
N GLN A 122 21.49 7.02 -15.39
CA GLN A 122 22.15 7.45 -16.62
C GLN A 122 21.12 7.66 -17.76
N ALA A 123 20.17 8.53 -17.53
CA ALA A 123 19.12 8.83 -18.50
C ALA A 123 19.63 9.33 -19.86
N LEU A 124 20.87 9.82 -19.92
CA LEU A 124 21.47 10.32 -21.17
C LEU A 124 22.03 9.21 -22.06
N ASP A 125 22.35 8.06 -21.50
CA ASP A 125 22.91 6.92 -22.24
C ASP A 125 21.89 5.85 -22.57
N VAL A 126 20.64 6.00 -22.13
CA VAL A 126 19.56 5.06 -22.41
C VAL A 126 19.12 5.24 -23.86
N LYS A 127 19.36 4.21 -24.65
CA LYS A 127 18.88 4.15 -26.03
C LYS A 127 17.36 4.14 -26.06
N GLU A 128 16.80 5.05 -26.84
CA GLU A 128 15.36 5.17 -26.98
C GLU A 128 14.84 4.49 -28.24
N TRP A 129 14.01 3.47 -28.05
CA TRP A 129 13.32 2.81 -29.15
C TRP A 129 12.42 3.76 -29.96
N LYS A 130 11.83 4.79 -29.34
CA LYS A 130 11.02 5.82 -30.02
C LYS A 130 11.82 6.62 -31.03
N ARG A 131 13.12 6.76 -30.82
CA ARG A 131 14.04 7.46 -31.73
C ARG A 131 14.70 6.53 -32.73
N GLY A 132 14.41 5.24 -32.69
CA GLY A 132 15.04 4.25 -33.54
C GLY A 132 16.48 3.90 -33.14
N GLU A 133 16.91 4.26 -31.94
CA GLU A 133 18.27 4.00 -31.44
C GLU A 133 18.50 2.53 -31.06
N CYS A 134 17.41 1.79 -30.81
CA CYS A 134 17.42 0.37 -30.54
C CYS A 134 16.13 -0.29 -30.99
N GLU A 135 16.15 -1.62 -31.09
CA GLU A 135 14.97 -2.43 -31.40
C GLU A 135 13.94 -2.32 -30.27
N LEU A 136 12.67 -2.29 -30.63
CA LEU A 136 11.55 -2.31 -29.71
C LEU A 136 11.36 -3.73 -29.17
N ILE A 137 11.79 -3.98 -27.93
CA ILE A 137 11.62 -5.26 -27.24
C ILE A 137 10.80 -5.01 -25.96
N PRO A 138 9.53 -5.47 -25.89
CA PRO A 138 8.70 -5.29 -24.70
C PRO A 138 9.36 -5.87 -23.45
N GLY A 139 9.38 -5.09 -22.38
CA GLY A 139 10.02 -5.46 -21.11
C GLY A 139 11.54 -5.25 -21.04
N LYS A 140 12.19 -4.87 -22.15
CA LYS A 140 13.62 -4.54 -22.21
C LYS A 140 13.86 -3.10 -22.64
N THR A 141 13.63 -2.81 -23.91
CA THR A 141 13.84 -1.47 -24.49
C THR A 141 12.56 -0.66 -24.56
N ALA A 142 11.42 -1.30 -24.47
CA ALA A 142 10.11 -0.66 -24.42
C ALA A 142 9.29 -1.21 -23.25
N PRO A 143 8.36 -0.40 -22.69
CA PRO A 143 7.44 -0.89 -21.66
C PRO A 143 6.67 -2.12 -22.12
N ASN A 144 6.49 -3.06 -21.22
CA ASN A 144 5.60 -4.18 -21.48
C ASN A 144 4.15 -3.75 -21.29
N ILE A 145 3.27 -4.20 -22.16
CA ILE A 145 1.85 -3.87 -22.13
C ILE A 145 1.11 -5.04 -21.51
N ALA A 146 0.37 -4.77 -20.43
CA ALA A 146 -0.53 -5.72 -19.82
C ALA A 146 -1.96 -5.17 -19.81
N VAL A 147 -2.93 -6.01 -20.14
CA VAL A 147 -4.34 -5.67 -19.96
C VAL A 147 -4.74 -6.16 -18.57
N VAL A 148 -5.14 -5.23 -17.71
CA VAL A 148 -5.64 -5.54 -16.38
C VAL A 148 -7.14 -5.31 -16.32
N GLU A 149 -7.81 -6.16 -15.57
CA GLU A 149 -9.23 -6.08 -15.32
C GLU A 149 -9.46 -5.55 -13.92
N ARG A 150 -10.16 -4.43 -13.82
CA ARG A 150 -10.63 -3.83 -12.58
C ARG A 150 -12.07 -4.25 -12.34
N ASP A 151 -12.26 -5.16 -11.43
CA ASP A 151 -13.56 -5.69 -11.05
C ASP A 151 -14.01 -5.00 -9.75
N TYR A 152 -14.57 -3.82 -9.89
CA TYR A 152 -14.96 -2.97 -8.76
C TYR A 152 -16.01 -3.62 -7.84
N PRO A 153 -17.06 -4.26 -8.33
CA PRO A 153 -18.02 -4.93 -7.46
C PRO A 153 -17.43 -6.04 -6.59
N ASN A 154 -16.34 -6.65 -7.02
CA ASN A 154 -15.70 -7.75 -6.30
C ASN A 154 -14.43 -7.35 -5.51
N VAL A 155 -14.18 -6.06 -5.30
CA VAL A 155 -13.01 -5.58 -4.54
C VAL A 155 -12.95 -6.22 -3.16
N PHE A 156 -14.05 -6.27 -2.42
CA PHE A 156 -14.10 -6.89 -1.09
C PHE A 156 -13.75 -8.39 -1.12
N LYS A 157 -14.32 -9.10 -2.08
CA LYS A 157 -14.04 -10.54 -2.25
C LYS A 157 -12.57 -10.80 -2.56
N ARG A 158 -11.98 -9.97 -3.44
CA ARG A 158 -10.56 -10.06 -3.80
C ARG A 158 -9.67 -9.67 -2.63
N PHE A 159 -10.01 -8.62 -1.91
CA PHE A 159 -9.28 -8.16 -0.73
C PHE A 159 -9.21 -9.24 0.36
N THR A 160 -10.32 -9.90 0.65
CA THR A 160 -10.38 -10.97 1.67
C THR A 160 -9.82 -12.31 1.20
N ALA A 161 -9.55 -12.48 -0.09
CA ALA A 161 -8.98 -13.70 -0.68
C ALA A 161 -7.45 -13.65 -0.88
N LEU A 162 -6.76 -12.70 -0.27
CA LEU A 162 -5.30 -12.53 -0.44
C LEU A 162 -4.50 -13.78 -0.06
N GLY A 163 -4.91 -14.50 1.00
CA GLY A 163 -4.25 -15.74 1.41
C GLY A 163 -4.21 -16.81 0.32
N PRO A 164 -5.35 -17.21 -0.28
CA PRO A 164 -5.38 -18.15 -1.40
C PRO A 164 -4.62 -17.64 -2.64
N LEU A 165 -4.63 -16.34 -2.90
CA LEU A 165 -3.89 -15.78 -4.01
C LEU A 165 -2.37 -15.89 -3.80
N MET A 166 -1.90 -15.70 -2.58
CA MET A 166 -0.48 -15.85 -2.24
C MET A 166 0.03 -17.26 -2.46
N ASN A 167 -0.79 -18.28 -2.24
CA ASN A 167 -0.42 -19.67 -2.57
C ASN A 167 -0.21 -19.88 -4.07
N LYS A 168 -0.88 -19.09 -4.92
CA LYS A 168 -0.80 -19.22 -6.37
C LYS A 168 0.33 -18.37 -6.97
N VAL A 169 0.48 -17.12 -6.54
CA VAL A 169 1.43 -16.16 -7.14
C VAL A 169 2.71 -15.99 -6.33
N GLY A 170 2.76 -16.57 -5.14
CA GLY A 170 3.86 -16.39 -4.20
C GLY A 170 3.76 -15.07 -3.42
N ASN A 171 4.72 -14.88 -2.54
CA ASN A 171 4.88 -13.64 -1.79
C ASN A 171 5.69 -12.65 -2.63
N GLY A 172 5.32 -11.40 -2.64
CA GLY A 172 5.98 -10.41 -3.47
C GLY A 172 6.09 -9.04 -2.80
N GLY A 173 7.14 -8.35 -3.14
CA GLY A 173 7.35 -6.96 -2.75
C GLY A 173 8.51 -6.35 -3.53
N LYS A 174 8.46 -5.04 -3.75
CA LYS A 174 9.52 -4.29 -4.45
C LYS A 174 9.95 -4.90 -5.81
N GLY A 175 8.99 -5.46 -6.56
CA GLY A 175 9.25 -6.06 -7.88
C GLY A 175 9.82 -7.49 -7.84
N ILE A 176 10.00 -8.07 -6.67
CA ILE A 176 10.45 -9.45 -6.47
C ILE A 176 9.27 -10.29 -6.00
N ALA A 177 9.08 -11.47 -6.59
CA ALA A 177 8.11 -12.44 -6.14
C ALA A 177 8.82 -13.78 -5.88
N TRP A 178 8.46 -14.46 -4.80
CA TRP A 178 8.98 -15.78 -4.45
C TRP A 178 7.87 -16.67 -3.90
N ASN A 179 8.01 -17.95 -4.15
CA ASN A 179 7.08 -18.95 -3.65
C ASN A 179 7.58 -19.46 -2.28
N THR A 180 6.76 -19.27 -1.25
CA THR A 180 7.06 -19.67 0.13
C THR A 180 6.40 -20.99 0.54
N GLN A 181 5.92 -21.80 -0.41
CA GLN A 181 5.23 -23.06 -0.10
C GLN A 181 6.12 -24.07 0.62
N VAL A 182 7.42 -24.07 0.33
CA VAL A 182 8.39 -24.97 0.99
C VAL A 182 8.53 -24.58 2.46
N GLU A 183 8.71 -23.30 2.74
CA GLU A 183 8.85 -22.74 4.08
C GLU A 183 7.57 -22.94 4.90
N VAL A 184 6.41 -22.69 4.31
CA VAL A 184 5.10 -22.91 4.97
C VAL A 184 4.92 -24.38 5.33
N ARG A 185 5.30 -25.30 4.45
CA ARG A 185 5.24 -26.74 4.74
C ARG A 185 6.19 -27.11 5.88
N GLN A 186 7.44 -26.63 5.84
CA GLN A 186 8.42 -26.88 6.90
C GLN A 186 7.93 -26.35 8.25
N LEU A 187 7.38 -25.15 8.29
CA LEU A 187 6.78 -24.58 9.51
C LEU A 187 5.60 -25.43 10.00
N GLY A 188 4.78 -25.95 9.09
CA GLY A 188 3.69 -26.86 9.43
C GLY A 188 4.18 -28.18 10.02
N GLU A 189 5.27 -28.74 9.48
CA GLU A 189 5.90 -29.95 9.99
C GLU A 189 6.56 -29.73 11.36
N LEU A 190 7.14 -28.56 11.59
CA LEU A 190 7.78 -28.18 12.87
C LEU A 190 6.76 -27.76 13.93
N ASN A 191 5.54 -27.41 13.53
CA ASN A 191 4.49 -26.98 14.44
C ASN A 191 4.10 -28.13 15.39
N GLY A 192 4.34 -27.92 16.67
CA GLY A 192 4.12 -28.92 17.72
C GLY A 192 5.36 -29.80 18.04
N LEU A 193 6.45 -29.68 17.28
CA LEU A 193 7.74 -30.31 17.62
C LEU A 193 8.56 -29.43 18.55
N VAL A 194 8.43 -28.11 18.43
CA VAL A 194 9.03 -27.15 19.37
C VAL A 194 8.07 -26.96 20.52
N ARG A 195 8.47 -27.43 21.69
CA ARG A 195 7.75 -27.20 22.95
C ARG A 195 8.58 -26.26 23.81
N ASP A 196 7.89 -25.34 24.49
CA ASP A 196 8.49 -24.48 25.50
C ASP A 196 9.05 -25.30 26.67
#